data_f3d38ba9fb8fc90a17439e4ac2766ef4
#
_entry.id   f3d38ba9fb8fc90a17439e4ac2766ef4
#
_cell.length_a   1.000
_cell.length_b   1.000
_cell.length_c   1.000
_cell.angle_alpha   90.00
_cell.angle_beta   90.00
_cell.angle_gamma   90.00
#
_symmetry.space_group_name_H-M   'P 1'
#
loop_
_entity.id
_entity.type
_entity.pdbx_description
1 polymer ?
#
loop_
_entity_poly.entity_id
_entity_poly.type
_entity_poly.pdbx_seq_one_letter_code
_entity_poly.pdbx_strand_id
1 'polypeptide(L)'
;MECEALSYVRDTMGLTNVKIMIPFVRTLTEAEGVIALLAKHGLRRGKNGLQVIMMCELPSNAVLADQFLDHFDGFSIGSNDMTQLTLGLDRDSALVADGFDERDPAVKFMLSAAIKACKARGKYVGICGQGPSDHPDLADWLLDQGIESMSLNPDTVVDTWLRLAKRAERPAP
;
A
#
# COMPACT_ATOMS: atom_id res chain seq x y z
N MET A 1 -6.90 22.35 -6.59
CA MET A 1 -7.91 21.51 -7.29
C MET A 1 -8.18 20.23 -6.51
N GLU A 2 -7.25 19.27 -6.37
CA GLU A 2 -7.51 18.00 -5.62
C GLU A 2 -7.86 18.24 -4.15
N CYS A 3 -7.11 19.09 -3.43
CA CYS A 3 -7.42 19.41 -2.04
C CYS A 3 -8.80 20.05 -1.88
N GLU A 4 -9.23 20.91 -2.83
CA GLU A 4 -10.55 21.54 -2.81
C GLU A 4 -11.66 20.48 -2.96
N ALA A 5 -11.49 19.54 -3.90
CA ALA A 5 -12.42 18.44 -4.10
C ALA A 5 -12.53 17.57 -2.84
N LEU A 6 -11.39 17.20 -2.23
CA LEU A 6 -11.35 16.41 -1.01
C LEU A 6 -12.00 17.14 0.18
N SER A 7 -11.75 18.44 0.32
CA SER A 7 -12.40 19.27 1.36
C SER A 7 -13.91 19.33 1.12
N TYR A 8 -14.34 19.55 -0.13
CA TYR A 8 -15.76 19.56 -0.47
C TYR A 8 -16.45 18.23 -0.11
N VAL A 9 -15.85 17.11 -0.51
CA VAL A 9 -16.37 15.77 -0.22
C VAL A 9 -16.48 15.53 1.30
N ARG A 10 -15.45 15.88 2.05
CA ARG A 10 -15.42 15.61 3.50
C ARG A 10 -16.22 16.62 4.32
N ASP A 11 -16.10 17.91 4.01
CA ASP A 11 -16.65 18.98 4.87
C ASP A 11 -18.06 19.40 4.42
N THR A 12 -18.34 19.39 3.10
CA THR A 12 -19.64 19.82 2.56
C THR A 12 -20.60 18.64 2.36
N MET A 13 -20.11 17.54 1.78
CA MET A 13 -20.94 16.33 1.58
C MET A 13 -21.01 15.45 2.84
N GLY A 14 -20.16 15.69 3.85
CA GLY A 14 -20.12 14.94 5.11
C GLY A 14 -19.54 13.52 4.99
N LEU A 15 -18.86 13.18 3.89
CA LEU A 15 -18.29 11.84 3.68
C LEU A 15 -16.95 11.70 4.39
N THR A 16 -16.97 11.71 5.72
CA THR A 16 -15.76 11.67 6.57
C THR A 16 -15.01 10.34 6.53
N ASN A 17 -15.61 9.28 5.98
CA ASN A 17 -14.97 7.99 5.74
C ASN A 17 -13.95 8.00 4.59
N VAL A 18 -13.92 9.04 3.75
CA VAL A 18 -12.93 9.18 2.68
C VAL A 18 -11.56 9.45 3.29
N LYS A 19 -10.56 8.66 2.91
CA LYS A 19 -9.15 8.79 3.26
C LYS A 19 -8.37 9.35 2.08
N ILE A 20 -7.19 9.91 2.35
CA ILE A 20 -6.29 10.41 1.31
C ILE A 20 -5.14 9.42 1.14
N MET A 21 -4.77 9.10 -0.09
CA MET A 21 -3.58 8.32 -0.39
C MET A 21 -2.62 9.16 -1.22
N ILE A 22 -1.34 9.19 -0.82
CA ILE A 22 -0.28 9.94 -1.48
C ILE A 22 0.65 8.96 -2.19
N PRO A 23 0.72 9.02 -3.53
CA PRO A 23 1.60 8.16 -4.30
C PRO A 23 3.02 8.72 -4.39
N PHE A 24 3.96 7.86 -4.64
CA PHE A 24 5.33 8.13 -5.12
C PHE A 24 6.15 9.11 -4.25
N VAL A 25 6.07 8.94 -2.94
CA VAL A 25 6.82 9.75 -1.96
C VAL A 25 8.24 9.19 -1.84
N ARG A 26 9.23 9.86 -2.38
CA ARG A 26 10.62 9.37 -2.48
C ARG A 26 11.42 9.55 -1.21
N THR A 27 11.21 10.67 -0.52
CA THR A 27 12.04 11.09 0.62
C THR A 27 11.20 11.55 1.79
N LEU A 28 11.80 11.57 2.98
CA LEU A 28 11.14 12.08 4.19
C LEU A 28 10.80 13.57 4.05
N THR A 29 11.64 14.35 3.37
CA THR A 29 11.37 15.77 3.09
C THR A 29 10.13 15.94 2.19
N GLU A 30 9.95 15.08 1.18
CA GLU A 30 8.71 15.07 0.38
C GLU A 30 7.49 14.70 1.24
N ALA A 31 7.63 13.72 2.14
CA ALA A 31 6.57 13.35 3.06
C ALA A 31 6.15 14.53 3.95
N GLU A 32 7.10 15.22 4.56
CA GLU A 32 6.84 16.43 5.35
C GLU A 32 6.16 17.52 4.51
N GLY A 33 6.67 17.75 3.31
CA GLY A 33 6.15 18.76 2.39
C GLY A 33 4.69 18.51 1.99
N VAL A 34 4.33 17.27 1.65
CA VAL A 34 2.95 16.94 1.26
C VAL A 34 1.99 17.02 2.45
N ILE A 35 2.38 16.57 3.63
CA ILE A 35 1.56 16.69 4.83
C ILE A 35 1.34 18.16 5.21
N ALA A 36 2.37 19.01 5.10
CA ALA A 36 2.26 20.45 5.31
C ALA A 36 1.33 21.11 4.27
N LEU A 37 1.44 20.70 3.00
CA LEU A 37 0.57 21.17 1.92
C LEU A 37 -0.90 20.83 2.17
N LEU A 38 -1.21 19.59 2.52
CA LEU A 38 -2.55 19.17 2.89
C LEU A 38 -3.11 20.00 4.05
N ALA A 39 -2.30 20.20 5.10
CA ALA A 39 -2.68 20.99 6.27
C ALA A 39 -2.96 22.46 5.90
N LYS A 40 -2.18 23.06 4.98
CA LYS A 40 -2.39 24.42 4.46
C LYS A 40 -3.76 24.54 3.77
N HIS A 41 -4.23 23.49 3.13
CA HIS A 41 -5.54 23.43 2.48
C HIS A 41 -6.66 22.93 3.40
N GLY A 42 -6.45 22.89 4.72
CA GLY A 42 -7.47 22.49 5.70
C GLY A 42 -7.57 20.99 5.97
N LEU A 43 -6.88 20.18 5.18
CA LEU A 43 -6.86 18.71 5.28
C LEU A 43 -5.78 18.24 6.28
N ARG A 44 -6.02 18.49 7.57
CA ARG A 44 -5.07 18.10 8.62
C ARG A 44 -5.29 16.64 9.03
N ARG A 45 -4.22 15.84 9.00
CA ARG A 45 -4.22 14.46 9.49
C ARG A 45 -4.78 14.39 10.91
N GLY A 46 -5.69 13.45 11.15
CA GLY A 46 -6.39 13.28 12.42
C GLY A 46 -7.62 14.18 12.63
N LYS A 47 -7.71 15.34 11.96
CA LYS A 47 -8.89 16.21 12.08
C LYS A 47 -10.10 15.56 11.42
N ASN A 48 -11.23 15.49 12.17
CA ASN A 48 -12.45 14.81 11.71
C ASN A 48 -12.19 13.37 11.22
N GLY A 49 -11.27 12.65 11.89
CA GLY A 49 -10.91 11.28 11.51
C GLY A 49 -10.16 11.14 10.20
N LEU A 50 -9.62 12.22 9.62
CA LEU A 50 -8.85 12.13 8.37
C LEU A 50 -7.59 11.30 8.57
N GLN A 51 -7.51 10.21 7.82
CA GLN A 51 -6.31 9.40 7.69
C GLN A 51 -5.63 9.70 6.35
N VAL A 52 -4.30 9.78 6.40
CA VAL A 52 -3.46 9.95 5.21
C VAL A 52 -2.58 8.72 5.08
N ILE A 53 -2.82 7.95 4.03
CA ILE A 53 -2.11 6.73 3.69
C ILE A 53 -1.02 7.05 2.66
N MET A 54 0.13 6.43 2.75
CA MET A 54 1.16 6.52 1.72
C MET A 54 1.12 5.28 0.84
N MET A 55 1.25 5.46 -0.47
CA MET A 55 1.56 4.34 -1.36
C MET A 55 3.04 3.98 -1.16
N CYS A 56 3.26 2.78 -0.63
CA CYS A 56 4.59 2.23 -0.38
C CYS A 56 5.02 1.44 -1.62
N GLU A 57 5.70 2.11 -2.52
CA GLU A 57 5.98 1.58 -3.85
C GLU A 57 7.43 1.78 -4.32
N LEU A 58 8.24 2.46 -3.50
CA LEU A 58 9.66 2.62 -3.73
C LEU A 58 10.46 1.82 -2.70
N PRO A 59 11.61 1.23 -3.06
CA PRO A 59 12.49 0.55 -2.10
C PRO A 59 12.86 1.41 -0.90
N SER A 60 13.04 2.74 -1.10
CA SER A 60 13.28 3.68 0.00
C SER A 60 12.16 3.70 1.04
N ASN A 61 10.91 3.47 0.62
CA ASN A 61 9.78 3.43 1.54
C ASN A 61 9.84 2.22 2.48
N ALA A 62 10.25 1.05 1.98
CA ALA A 62 10.43 -0.14 2.78
C ALA A 62 11.64 -0.04 3.71
N VAL A 63 12.76 0.52 3.22
CA VAL A 63 14.00 0.71 4.00
C VAL A 63 13.81 1.69 5.15
N LEU A 64 13.08 2.78 4.94
CA LEU A 64 12.82 3.83 5.93
C LEU A 64 11.37 3.79 6.43
N ALA A 65 10.74 2.60 6.47
CA ALA A 65 9.32 2.48 6.75
C ALA A 65 8.90 3.13 8.08
N ASP A 66 9.69 2.96 9.13
CA ASP A 66 9.39 3.57 10.42
C ASP A 66 9.33 5.09 10.36
N GLN A 67 10.29 5.72 9.67
CA GLN A 67 10.34 7.17 9.55
C GLN A 67 9.17 7.71 8.69
N PHE A 68 8.85 7.02 7.60
CA PHE A 68 7.67 7.39 6.80
C PHE A 68 6.38 7.26 7.61
N LEU A 69 6.26 6.26 8.46
CA LEU A 69 5.10 6.08 9.33
C LEU A 69 4.94 7.17 10.40
N ASP A 70 5.93 8.02 10.66
CA ASP A 70 5.74 9.22 11.48
C ASP A 70 4.81 10.22 10.80
N HIS A 71 4.82 10.28 9.48
CA HIS A 71 4.05 11.22 8.67
C HIS A 71 2.71 10.65 8.19
N PHE A 72 2.55 9.31 8.08
CA PHE A 72 1.39 8.65 7.52
C PHE A 72 0.69 7.72 8.52
N ASP A 73 -0.60 7.43 8.27
CA ASP A 73 -1.44 6.58 9.12
C ASP A 73 -1.38 5.10 8.69
N GLY A 74 -0.63 4.80 7.67
CA GLY A 74 -0.43 3.45 7.15
C GLY A 74 0.07 3.45 5.72
N PHE A 75 0.22 2.26 5.18
CA PHE A 75 0.68 2.03 3.81
C PHE A 75 -0.36 1.29 2.97
N SER A 76 -0.43 1.65 1.70
CA SER A 76 -0.93 0.79 0.63
C SER A 76 0.25 0.42 -0.24
N ILE A 77 0.61 -0.85 -0.30
CA ILE A 77 1.80 -1.28 -1.03
C ILE A 77 1.47 -1.34 -2.52
N GLY A 78 2.20 -0.55 -3.32
CA GLY A 78 2.15 -0.59 -4.79
C GLY A 78 3.13 -1.64 -5.31
N SER A 79 2.70 -2.90 -5.39
CA SER A 79 3.61 -4.02 -5.68
C SER A 79 4.22 -3.95 -7.07
N ASN A 80 3.52 -3.38 -8.06
CA ASN A 80 4.04 -3.24 -9.42
C ASN A 80 5.29 -2.36 -9.45
N ASP A 81 5.20 -1.14 -8.91
CA ASP A 81 6.32 -0.21 -8.88
C ASP A 81 7.41 -0.67 -7.92
N MET A 82 7.03 -1.24 -6.77
CA MET A 82 7.99 -1.85 -5.85
C MET A 82 8.83 -2.94 -6.55
N THR A 83 8.21 -3.78 -7.35
CA THR A 83 8.89 -4.84 -8.10
C THR A 83 9.82 -4.26 -9.15
N GLN A 84 9.29 -3.36 -9.99
CA GLN A 84 10.05 -2.70 -11.04
C GLN A 84 11.31 -2.02 -10.49
N LEU A 85 11.16 -1.26 -9.40
CA LEU A 85 12.26 -0.47 -8.83
C LEU A 85 13.22 -1.32 -7.98
N THR A 86 12.74 -2.38 -7.35
CA THR A 86 13.60 -3.31 -6.61
C THR A 86 14.49 -4.11 -7.55
N LEU A 87 13.93 -4.60 -8.67
CA LEU A 87 14.66 -5.39 -9.65
C LEU A 87 15.39 -4.53 -10.69
N GLY A 88 15.13 -3.21 -10.71
CA GLY A 88 15.78 -2.29 -11.66
C GLY A 88 15.39 -2.53 -13.10
N LEU A 89 14.15 -2.97 -13.35
CA LEU A 89 13.64 -3.28 -14.68
C LEU A 89 12.39 -2.45 -15.02
N ASP A 90 12.13 -2.28 -16.29
CA ASP A 90 10.92 -1.66 -16.81
C ASP A 90 9.97 -2.76 -17.32
N ARG A 91 8.82 -2.91 -16.63
CA ARG A 91 7.79 -3.92 -16.96
C ARG A 91 7.18 -3.74 -18.36
N ASP A 92 7.26 -2.53 -18.92
CA ASP A 92 6.73 -2.22 -20.24
C ASP A 92 7.76 -2.44 -21.36
N SER A 93 9.02 -2.72 -21.00
CA SER A 93 10.09 -3.01 -21.94
C SER A 93 10.11 -4.49 -22.33
N ALA A 94 9.86 -4.78 -23.61
CA ALA A 94 9.91 -6.15 -24.14
C ALA A 94 11.26 -6.87 -23.93
N LEU A 95 12.33 -6.14 -23.64
CA LEU A 95 13.66 -6.72 -23.45
C LEU A 95 13.84 -7.33 -22.04
N VAL A 96 13.13 -6.83 -21.03
CA VAL A 96 13.34 -7.19 -19.62
C VAL A 96 12.05 -7.55 -18.88
N ALA A 97 10.89 -7.39 -19.51
CA ALA A 97 9.59 -7.66 -18.90
C ALA A 97 9.45 -9.10 -18.38
N ASP A 98 10.08 -10.08 -19.01
CA ASP A 98 10.08 -11.47 -18.56
C ASP A 98 10.74 -11.68 -17.19
N GLY A 99 11.56 -10.72 -16.75
CA GLY A 99 12.16 -10.71 -15.41
C GLY A 99 11.24 -10.14 -14.32
N PHE A 100 10.07 -9.61 -14.67
CA PHE A 100 9.14 -9.04 -13.72
C PHE A 100 8.38 -10.15 -12.99
N ASP A 101 8.68 -10.34 -11.72
CA ASP A 101 7.94 -11.27 -10.85
C ASP A 101 7.79 -10.66 -9.44
N GLU A 102 6.57 -10.35 -9.04
CA GLU A 102 6.24 -9.84 -7.70
C GLU A 102 6.55 -10.86 -6.58
N ARG A 103 6.79 -12.13 -6.94
CA ARG A 103 7.17 -13.21 -6.01
C ARG A 103 8.68 -13.33 -5.81
N ASP A 104 9.48 -12.54 -6.50
CA ASP A 104 10.93 -12.55 -6.32
C ASP A 104 11.30 -12.35 -4.84
N PRO A 105 12.30 -13.09 -4.32
CA PRO A 105 12.71 -12.98 -2.92
C PRO A 105 13.10 -11.56 -2.49
N ALA A 106 13.71 -10.76 -3.36
CA ALA A 106 14.07 -9.37 -3.06
C ALA A 106 12.81 -8.50 -2.91
N VAL A 107 11.81 -8.71 -3.77
CA VAL A 107 10.52 -8.02 -3.69
C VAL A 107 9.79 -8.44 -2.41
N LYS A 108 9.68 -9.73 -2.13
CA LYS A 108 9.08 -10.24 -0.89
C LYS A 108 9.76 -9.69 0.36
N PHE A 109 11.08 -9.48 0.33
CA PHE A 109 11.79 -8.83 1.43
C PHE A 109 11.28 -7.40 1.67
N MET A 110 11.14 -6.59 0.61
CA MET A 110 10.61 -5.23 0.71
C MET A 110 9.16 -5.20 1.21
N LEU A 111 8.31 -6.07 0.66
CA LEU A 111 6.91 -6.21 1.10
C LEU A 111 6.84 -6.57 2.59
N SER A 112 7.63 -7.58 3.02
CA SER A 112 7.67 -8.02 4.41
C SER A 112 8.16 -6.91 5.36
N ALA A 113 9.16 -6.13 4.95
CA ALA A 113 9.67 -5.01 5.75
C ALA A 113 8.59 -3.95 5.98
N ALA A 114 7.88 -3.55 4.92
CA ALA A 114 6.78 -2.58 5.00
C ALA A 114 5.63 -3.09 5.90
N ILE A 115 5.21 -4.35 5.73
CA ILE A 115 4.14 -4.96 6.53
C ILE A 115 4.53 -5.01 8.00
N LYS A 116 5.75 -5.48 8.31
CA LYS A 116 6.25 -5.58 9.70
C LYS A 116 6.30 -4.22 10.39
N ALA A 117 6.78 -3.19 9.69
CA ALA A 117 6.85 -1.84 10.25
C ALA A 117 5.45 -1.30 10.59
N CYS A 118 4.49 -1.44 9.68
CA CYS A 118 3.10 -1.04 9.95
C CYS A 118 2.51 -1.78 11.15
N LYS A 119 2.66 -3.10 11.19
CA LYS A 119 2.16 -3.94 12.30
C LYS A 119 2.79 -3.58 13.64
N ALA A 120 4.10 -3.37 13.67
CA ALA A 120 4.81 -2.97 14.90
C ALA A 120 4.32 -1.64 15.46
N ARG A 121 3.82 -0.77 14.59
CA ARG A 121 3.27 0.55 14.96
C ARG A 121 1.74 0.57 15.08
N GLY A 122 1.05 -0.57 14.91
CA GLY A 122 -0.41 -0.64 14.93
C GLY A 122 -1.06 0.23 13.85
N LYS A 123 -0.41 0.36 12.68
CA LYS A 123 -0.88 1.14 11.55
C LYS A 123 -1.33 0.25 10.40
N TYR A 124 -2.30 0.76 9.63
CA TYR A 124 -2.87 0.06 8.49
C TYR A 124 -1.82 -0.35 7.45
N VAL A 125 -1.97 -1.55 6.90
CA VAL A 125 -1.24 -2.01 5.73
C VAL A 125 -2.10 -2.83 4.78
N GLY A 126 -2.26 -2.31 3.56
CA GLY A 126 -2.87 -3.02 2.45
C GLY A 126 -1.93 -3.15 1.27
N ILE A 127 -2.34 -3.88 0.25
CA ILE A 127 -1.63 -3.98 -1.02
C ILE A 127 -2.57 -3.66 -2.17
N CYS A 128 -2.08 -2.88 -3.11
CA CYS A 128 -2.71 -2.62 -4.40
C CYS A 128 -1.68 -2.93 -5.49
N GLY A 129 -2.07 -3.69 -6.46
CA GLY A 129 -1.25 -4.23 -7.51
C GLY A 129 -1.89 -5.50 -8.03
N GLN A 130 -1.33 -6.08 -9.05
CA GLN A 130 -1.93 -7.25 -9.70
C GLN A 130 -1.50 -8.57 -9.08
N GLY A 131 -0.37 -8.59 -8.38
CA GLY A 131 0.24 -9.80 -7.86
C GLY A 131 -0.70 -10.73 -7.11
N PRO A 132 -1.52 -10.26 -6.14
CA PRO A 132 -2.46 -11.14 -5.43
C PRO A 132 -3.56 -11.74 -6.31
N SER A 133 -3.92 -11.08 -7.43
CA SER A 133 -4.88 -11.60 -8.42
C SER A 133 -4.25 -12.62 -9.33
N ASP A 134 -3.03 -12.36 -9.81
CA ASP A 134 -2.35 -13.18 -10.81
C ASP A 134 -1.68 -14.40 -10.17
N HIS A 135 -1.27 -14.28 -8.90
CA HIS A 135 -0.50 -15.28 -8.18
C HIS A 135 -1.18 -15.67 -6.85
N PRO A 136 -1.98 -16.74 -6.84
CA PRO A 136 -2.65 -17.22 -5.62
C PRO A 136 -1.70 -17.52 -4.46
N ASP A 137 -0.49 -17.99 -4.73
CA ASP A 137 0.54 -18.25 -3.73
C ASP A 137 1.08 -16.97 -3.07
N LEU A 138 1.12 -15.86 -3.82
CA LEU A 138 1.48 -14.56 -3.26
C LEU A 138 0.40 -14.04 -2.32
N ALA A 139 -0.88 -14.19 -2.68
CA ALA A 139 -1.98 -13.82 -1.79
C ALA A 139 -1.98 -14.62 -0.49
N ASP A 140 -1.67 -15.93 -0.57
CA ASP A 140 -1.50 -16.78 0.61
C ASP A 140 -0.36 -16.30 1.50
N TRP A 141 0.79 -16.00 0.90
CA TRP A 141 1.94 -15.50 1.61
C TRP A 141 1.68 -14.14 2.27
N LEU A 142 0.99 -13.24 1.59
CA LEU A 142 0.59 -11.93 2.14
C LEU A 142 -0.32 -12.08 3.37
N LEU A 143 -1.27 -13.03 3.33
CA LEU A 143 -2.11 -13.35 4.47
C LEU A 143 -1.26 -13.81 5.67
N ASP A 144 -0.27 -14.69 5.43
CA ASP A 144 0.67 -15.16 6.46
C ASP A 144 1.54 -14.02 7.02
N GLN A 145 1.89 -13.00 6.22
CA GLN A 145 2.56 -11.81 6.72
C GLN A 145 1.63 -10.91 7.56
N GLY A 146 0.32 -11.12 7.50
CA GLY A 146 -0.70 -10.37 8.23
C GLY A 146 -1.08 -9.06 7.55
N ILE A 147 -1.15 -9.05 6.21
CA ILE A 147 -1.72 -7.94 5.44
C ILE A 147 -3.20 -7.76 5.84
N GLU A 148 -3.67 -6.52 5.92
CA GLU A 148 -5.04 -6.23 6.33
C GLU A 148 -6.03 -6.20 5.16
N SER A 149 -5.56 -5.82 3.98
CA SER A 149 -6.40 -5.79 2.78
C SER A 149 -5.60 -6.07 1.52
N MET A 150 -6.26 -6.65 0.54
CA MET A 150 -5.73 -6.89 -0.81
C MET A 150 -6.72 -6.34 -1.82
N SER A 151 -6.27 -5.44 -2.70
CA SER A 151 -7.03 -5.09 -3.90
C SER A 151 -6.89 -6.22 -4.91
N LEU A 152 -7.99 -6.59 -5.51
CA LEU A 152 -8.06 -7.69 -6.48
C LEU A 152 -8.77 -7.25 -7.75
N ASN A 153 -8.42 -7.85 -8.86
CA ASN A 153 -9.20 -7.72 -10.09
C ASN A 153 -10.60 -8.30 -9.86
N PRO A 154 -11.67 -7.67 -10.37
CA PRO A 154 -13.05 -8.05 -10.07
C PRO A 154 -13.39 -9.52 -10.32
N ASP A 155 -12.81 -10.12 -11.34
CA ASP A 155 -12.97 -11.52 -11.74
C ASP A 155 -12.31 -12.52 -10.79
N THR A 156 -11.31 -12.09 -10.01
CA THR A 156 -10.57 -12.95 -9.07
C THR A 156 -11.04 -12.84 -7.62
N VAL A 157 -11.89 -11.84 -7.29
CA VAL A 157 -12.31 -11.54 -5.91
C VAL A 157 -12.93 -12.75 -5.22
N VAL A 158 -13.93 -13.38 -5.84
CA VAL A 158 -14.70 -14.46 -5.22
C VAL A 158 -13.83 -15.68 -4.97
N ASP A 159 -13.07 -16.09 -5.97
CA ASP A 159 -12.22 -17.30 -5.88
C ASP A 159 -11.09 -17.10 -4.86
N THR A 160 -10.47 -15.91 -4.85
CA THR A 160 -9.43 -15.58 -3.87
C THR A 160 -10.00 -15.56 -2.46
N TRP A 161 -11.15 -14.91 -2.26
CA TRP A 161 -11.81 -14.84 -0.95
C TRP A 161 -12.17 -16.22 -0.42
N LEU A 162 -12.82 -17.06 -1.23
CA LEU A 162 -13.19 -18.43 -0.84
C LEU A 162 -11.97 -19.28 -0.50
N ARG A 163 -10.88 -19.12 -1.24
CA ARG A 163 -9.62 -19.84 -1.00
C ARG A 163 -8.97 -19.41 0.32
N LEU A 164 -8.87 -18.10 0.57
CA LEU A 164 -8.29 -17.57 1.79
C LEU A 164 -9.14 -17.89 3.02
N ALA A 165 -10.48 -17.87 2.91
CA ALA A 165 -11.38 -18.26 3.99
C ALA A 165 -11.16 -19.73 4.40
N LYS A 166 -11.11 -20.65 3.44
CA LYS A 166 -10.82 -22.07 3.69
C LYS A 166 -9.45 -22.30 4.36
N ARG A 167 -8.48 -21.43 4.05
CA ARG A 167 -7.14 -21.48 4.67
C ARG A 167 -7.19 -20.99 6.12
N ALA A 168 -7.93 -19.94 6.40
CA ALA A 168 -8.07 -19.39 7.75
C ALA A 168 -8.79 -20.34 8.72
N GLU A 169 -9.63 -21.25 8.21
CA GLU A 169 -10.31 -22.28 9.00
C GLU A 169 -9.40 -23.45 9.39
N ARG A 170 -8.22 -23.59 8.78
CA ARG A 170 -7.26 -24.65 9.14
C ARG A 170 -6.48 -24.20 10.38
N PRO A 171 -6.40 -25.07 11.42
CA PRO A 171 -5.53 -24.75 12.56
C PRO A 171 -4.10 -24.55 12.07
N ALA A 172 -3.43 -23.54 12.65
CA ALA A 172 -2.01 -23.32 12.38
C ALA A 172 -1.22 -24.59 12.71
N PRO A 173 -0.23 -24.98 11.89
CA PRO A 173 0.57 -26.19 12.10
C PRO A 173 1.37 -26.13 13.40
#